data_e76a995c3a4d59b341a4ae4a868861a0
#
_entry.id   e76a995c3a4d59b341a4ae4a868861a0
#
_cell.length_a   1.000
_cell.length_b   1.000
_cell.length_c   1.000
_cell.angle_alpha   90.00
_cell.angle_beta   90.00
_cell.angle_gamma   90.00
#
_symmetry.space_group_name_H-M   'P 1'
#
loop_
_entity.id
_entity.type
_entity.pdbx_description
1 polymer ?
#
loop_
_entity_poly.entity_id
_entity_poly.type
_entity_poly.pdbx_seq_one_letter_code
_entity_poly.pdbx_strand_id
1 'polypeptide(L)'
;LKVEEKQYVVNADCKHQTPSTWYNDCLSFFKKHITDNREYVTINLNVWKGDVSVDSWSVYQKIEAAKFANAAVGDELEITIPSLNGSNHQLFLQNGNWKTLAGVDEKYVISEAPYTFKATITEEMLAELQDKGIIIKGIGYDLSSVDIKHKVAKGDSENKGNAYTTLWTGSEVISWATGNNNSVFVKATELTDKLADAKAGDK
;
A
#
# COMPACT_ATOMS: atom_id res chain seq x y z
N LEU A 1 -17.00 1.72 -12.80
CA LEU A 1 -18.06 1.45 -11.81
C LEU A 1 -19.32 1.07 -12.60
N LYS A 2 -19.63 -0.22 -12.73
CA LYS A 2 -20.98 -0.62 -13.14
C LYS A 2 -21.84 -0.47 -11.89
N VAL A 3 -22.56 0.62 -11.80
CA VAL A 3 -23.69 0.73 -10.89
C VAL A 3 -24.77 -0.11 -11.54
N GLU A 4 -25.03 -1.33 -11.04
CA GLU A 4 -26.27 -1.99 -11.35
C GLU A 4 -27.38 -1.08 -10.84
N GLU A 5 -28.30 -0.67 -11.70
CA GLU A 5 -29.51 0.05 -11.33
C GLU A 5 -30.42 -0.86 -10.48
N LYS A 6 -30.04 -1.04 -9.23
CA LYS A 6 -31.00 -1.41 -8.20
C LYS A 6 -31.60 -0.11 -7.71
N GLN A 7 -32.84 0.15 -8.05
CA GLN A 7 -33.64 1.19 -7.44
C GLN A 7 -33.64 0.96 -5.91
N TYR A 8 -32.78 1.67 -5.20
CA TYR A 8 -32.88 1.73 -3.76
C TYR A 8 -34.01 2.68 -3.43
N VAL A 9 -35.16 2.14 -3.06
CA VAL A 9 -36.22 2.91 -2.42
C VAL A 9 -35.66 3.36 -1.08
N VAL A 10 -35.25 4.62 -0.99
CA VAL A 10 -34.95 5.25 0.29
C VAL A 10 -36.26 5.30 1.04
N ASN A 11 -36.40 4.43 2.02
CA ASN A 11 -37.65 4.33 2.80
C ASN A 11 -37.92 5.66 3.52
N ALA A 12 -39.15 6.10 3.48
CA ALA A 12 -39.61 7.40 3.97
C ALA A 12 -39.46 7.64 5.48
N ASP A 13 -38.79 6.75 6.20
CA ASP A 13 -38.59 6.84 7.65
C ASP A 13 -37.45 7.79 8.08
N CYS A 14 -36.76 8.44 7.11
CA CYS A 14 -35.78 9.48 7.39
C CYS A 14 -36.37 10.83 7.87
N LYS A 15 -37.62 10.86 8.36
CA LYS A 15 -38.39 12.08 8.59
C LYS A 15 -37.91 12.99 9.72
N HIS A 16 -36.94 12.60 10.53
CA HIS A 16 -36.57 13.37 11.73
C HIS A 16 -35.08 13.54 12.01
N GLN A 17 -34.22 13.37 11.02
CA GLN A 17 -32.78 13.51 11.25
C GLN A 17 -32.29 14.88 10.82
N THR A 18 -31.34 15.45 11.58
CA THR A 18 -30.63 16.65 11.19
C THR A 18 -29.82 16.37 9.92
N PRO A 19 -29.57 17.35 9.05
CA PRO A 19 -28.78 17.13 7.81
C PRO A 19 -27.45 16.43 8.01
N SER A 20 -26.80 16.62 9.16
CA SER A 20 -25.54 15.97 9.51
C SER A 20 -25.68 14.48 9.84
N THR A 21 -26.73 14.11 10.57
CA THR A 21 -27.01 12.69 10.88
C THR A 21 -27.45 11.94 9.63
N TRP A 22 -28.32 12.54 8.81
CA TRP A 22 -28.73 11.95 7.54
C TRP A 22 -27.54 11.65 6.62
N TYR A 23 -26.60 12.59 6.49
CA TYR A 23 -25.40 12.41 5.66
C TYR A 23 -24.54 11.24 6.17
N ASN A 24 -24.32 11.15 7.48
CA ASN A 24 -23.52 10.09 8.08
C ASN A 24 -24.20 8.72 7.95
N ASP A 25 -25.51 8.66 8.09
CA ASP A 25 -26.29 7.43 7.93
C ASP A 25 -26.28 6.94 6.47
N CYS A 26 -26.47 7.87 5.52
CA CYS A 26 -26.32 7.56 4.09
C CYS A 26 -24.91 7.07 3.77
N LEU A 27 -23.87 7.74 4.29
CA LEU A 27 -22.48 7.35 4.07
C LEU A 27 -22.18 5.96 4.65
N SER A 28 -22.72 5.66 5.85
CA SER A 28 -22.61 4.34 6.49
C SER A 28 -23.35 3.26 5.71
N PHE A 29 -24.56 3.58 5.22
CA PHE A 29 -25.33 2.70 4.36
C PHE A 29 -24.58 2.39 3.06
N PHE A 30 -24.07 3.41 2.37
CA PHE A 30 -23.30 3.22 1.15
C PHE A 30 -22.03 2.41 1.42
N LYS A 31 -21.27 2.70 2.46
CA LYS A 31 -20.08 1.93 2.84
C LYS A 31 -20.41 0.45 3.11
N LYS A 32 -21.57 0.16 3.71
CA LYS A 32 -21.98 -1.20 4.04
C LYS A 32 -22.52 -1.98 2.84
N HIS A 33 -23.11 -1.29 1.84
CA HIS A 33 -23.83 -1.94 0.72
C HIS A 33 -23.13 -1.77 -0.62
N ILE A 34 -22.11 -0.92 -0.73
CA ILE A 34 -21.22 -0.92 -1.91
C ILE A 34 -20.29 -2.12 -1.75
N THR A 35 -20.69 -3.23 -2.35
CA THR A 35 -19.74 -4.32 -2.56
C THR A 35 -18.78 -3.86 -3.65
N ASP A 36 -17.51 -3.76 -3.31
CA ASP A 36 -16.48 -3.51 -4.31
C ASP A 36 -16.32 -4.78 -5.18
N ASN A 37 -16.99 -4.78 -6.32
CA ASN A 37 -16.95 -5.89 -7.27
C ASN A 37 -15.74 -5.81 -8.22
N ARG A 38 -14.76 -4.92 -7.92
CA ARG A 38 -13.54 -4.88 -8.72
C ARG A 38 -12.73 -6.15 -8.47
N GLU A 39 -12.27 -6.74 -9.57
CA GLU A 39 -11.24 -7.77 -9.47
C GLU A 39 -9.94 -7.13 -8.99
N TYR A 40 -9.29 -7.76 -8.02
CA TYR A 40 -7.99 -7.34 -7.51
C TYR A 40 -6.91 -8.30 -7.97
N VAL A 41 -5.75 -7.77 -8.28
CA VAL A 41 -4.52 -8.52 -8.48
C VAL A 41 -3.51 -8.16 -7.41
N THR A 42 -2.70 -9.13 -7.02
CA THR A 42 -1.61 -8.90 -6.09
C THR A 42 -0.34 -8.62 -6.87
N ILE A 43 0.27 -7.46 -6.65
CA ILE A 43 1.60 -7.14 -7.19
C ILE A 43 2.64 -7.26 -6.10
N ASN A 44 3.85 -7.65 -6.48
CA ASN A 44 4.98 -7.75 -5.57
C ASN A 44 5.81 -6.47 -5.63
N LEU A 45 5.87 -5.74 -4.51
CA LEU A 45 6.78 -4.62 -4.34
C LEU A 45 8.01 -5.13 -3.59
N ASN A 46 9.11 -5.36 -4.32
CA ASN A 46 10.35 -5.77 -3.69
C ASN A 46 10.99 -4.57 -3.00
N VAL A 47 11.03 -4.56 -1.67
CA VAL A 47 11.61 -3.49 -0.87
C VAL A 47 13.09 -3.74 -0.57
N TRP A 48 13.49 -5.02 -0.51
CA TRP A 48 14.89 -5.42 -0.38
C TRP A 48 15.11 -6.83 -0.92
N LYS A 49 16.25 -7.04 -1.57
CA LYS A 49 16.73 -8.36 -2.02
C LYS A 49 18.23 -8.43 -1.82
N GLY A 50 18.70 -9.54 -1.30
CA GLY A 50 20.11 -9.76 -1.04
C GLY A 50 20.38 -11.19 -0.56
N ASP A 51 21.51 -11.36 0.09
CA ASP A 51 21.93 -12.61 0.73
C ASP A 51 22.69 -12.21 2.01
N VAL A 52 22.02 -12.32 3.14
CA VAL A 52 22.57 -11.95 4.46
C VAL A 52 22.46 -13.14 5.39
N SER A 53 23.58 -13.66 5.82
CA SER A 53 23.63 -14.71 6.87
C SER A 53 23.57 -14.04 8.23
N VAL A 54 22.43 -14.22 8.92
CA VAL A 54 22.21 -13.74 10.29
C VAL A 54 22.69 -14.82 11.26
N ASP A 55 23.99 -14.97 11.38
CA ASP A 55 24.67 -16.02 12.15
C ASP A 55 25.01 -15.59 13.60
N SER A 56 24.86 -14.30 13.88
CA SER A 56 25.12 -13.72 15.21
C SER A 56 24.23 -12.53 15.52
N TRP A 57 24.09 -12.22 16.80
CA TRP A 57 23.26 -11.10 17.29
C TRP A 57 23.72 -9.71 16.82
N SER A 58 24.93 -9.61 16.29
CA SER A 58 25.49 -8.36 15.75
C SER A 58 25.15 -8.15 14.26
N VAL A 59 24.67 -9.18 13.58
CA VAL A 59 24.26 -9.11 12.17
C VAL A 59 22.78 -8.81 12.08
N TYR A 60 22.44 -7.84 11.27
CA TYR A 60 21.06 -7.43 10.99
C TYR A 60 20.94 -6.80 9.61
N GLN A 61 19.74 -6.81 9.05
CA GLN A 61 19.41 -6.07 7.85
C GLN A 61 18.53 -4.88 8.22
N LYS A 62 19.00 -3.68 7.91
CA LYS A 62 18.20 -2.46 8.00
C LYS A 62 17.66 -2.09 6.61
N ILE A 63 16.39 -1.75 6.53
CA ILE A 63 15.72 -1.27 5.33
C ILE A 63 15.11 0.09 5.63
N GLU A 64 15.49 1.09 4.85
CA GLU A 64 15.11 2.48 5.08
C GLU A 64 13.65 2.74 4.77
N ALA A 65 13.04 3.70 5.47
CA ALA A 65 11.63 4.09 5.38
C ALA A 65 11.17 4.39 3.95
N ALA A 66 12.02 5.01 3.13
CA ALA A 66 11.71 5.36 1.74
C ALA A 66 11.33 4.14 0.87
N LYS A 67 11.77 2.93 1.25
CA LYS A 67 11.42 1.69 0.54
C LYS A 67 9.95 1.28 0.75
N PHE A 68 9.30 1.79 1.77
CA PHE A 68 7.91 1.50 2.12
C PHE A 68 6.92 2.58 1.65
N ALA A 69 7.37 3.56 0.87
CA ALA A 69 6.52 4.67 0.41
C ALA A 69 5.26 4.23 -0.36
N ASN A 70 5.32 3.10 -1.05
CA ASN A 70 4.19 2.55 -1.82
C ASN A 70 3.41 1.44 -1.09
N ALA A 71 3.75 1.13 0.16
CA ALA A 71 2.98 0.22 0.98
C ALA A 71 1.68 0.87 1.46
N ALA A 72 0.64 0.06 1.67
CA ALA A 72 -0.67 0.50 2.14
C ALA A 72 -1.19 -0.40 3.27
N VAL A 73 -2.13 0.12 4.04
CA VAL A 73 -2.86 -0.69 5.03
C VAL A 73 -3.59 -1.82 4.33
N GLY A 74 -3.48 -3.03 4.88
CA GLY A 74 -4.05 -4.26 4.31
C GLY A 74 -3.13 -5.01 3.34
N ASP A 75 -1.97 -4.45 2.99
CA ASP A 75 -0.92 -5.19 2.30
C ASP A 75 -0.33 -6.28 3.20
N GLU A 76 0.37 -7.24 2.60
CA GLU A 76 1.09 -8.28 3.35
C GLU A 76 2.60 -8.03 3.25
N LEU A 77 3.25 -7.88 4.40
CA LEU A 77 4.71 -7.90 4.53
C LEU A 77 5.17 -9.35 4.49
N GLU A 78 6.06 -9.69 3.57
CA GLU A 78 6.70 -11.00 3.45
C GLU A 78 8.21 -10.88 3.65
N ILE A 79 8.79 -11.78 4.48
CA ILE A 79 10.23 -11.90 4.68
C ILE A 79 10.63 -13.33 4.39
N THR A 80 11.51 -13.53 3.39
CA THR A 80 11.91 -14.86 2.93
C THR A 80 13.24 -15.29 3.54
N ILE A 81 13.22 -16.44 4.17
CA ILE A 81 14.34 -17.11 4.81
C ILE A 81 14.53 -18.46 4.12
N PRO A 82 15.47 -18.58 3.17
CA PRO A 82 15.64 -19.79 2.37
C PRO A 82 16.31 -20.93 3.15
N SER A 83 17.12 -20.63 4.14
CA SER A 83 17.90 -21.62 4.89
C SER A 83 18.11 -21.23 6.34
N LEU A 84 18.34 -22.24 7.15
CA LEU A 84 18.73 -22.08 8.55
C LEU A 84 20.20 -22.44 8.71
N ASN A 85 20.87 -21.73 9.62
CA ASN A 85 22.26 -22.02 10.00
C ASN A 85 22.39 -22.13 11.53
N GLY A 86 23.39 -22.88 12.00
CA GLY A 86 23.57 -23.10 13.43
C GLY A 86 22.46 -23.92 14.09
N SER A 87 22.25 -23.73 15.39
CA SER A 87 21.34 -24.54 16.22
C SER A 87 20.23 -23.77 16.91
N ASN A 88 20.18 -22.45 16.73
CA ASN A 88 19.19 -21.59 17.36
C ASN A 88 18.69 -20.59 16.30
N HIS A 89 17.39 -20.61 16.02
CA HIS A 89 16.82 -19.85 14.91
C HIS A 89 15.73 -18.92 15.43
N GLN A 90 16.05 -17.65 15.54
CA GLN A 90 15.16 -16.62 16.08
C GLN A 90 15.15 -15.38 15.19
N LEU A 91 13.94 -14.94 14.85
CA LEU A 91 13.68 -13.72 14.07
C LEU A 91 13.06 -12.66 14.98
N PHE A 92 13.57 -11.45 14.87
CA PHE A 92 13.03 -10.24 15.51
C PHE A 92 12.81 -9.18 14.46
N LEU A 93 11.65 -8.54 14.51
CA LEU A 93 11.29 -7.44 13.64
C LEU A 93 11.17 -6.18 14.47
N GLN A 94 11.99 -5.20 14.15
CA GLN A 94 12.06 -3.94 14.90
C GLN A 94 11.91 -2.75 13.94
N ASN A 95 11.37 -1.65 14.42
CA ASN A 95 11.43 -0.40 13.68
C ASN A 95 12.85 0.20 13.73
N GLY A 96 13.12 1.24 12.93
CA GLY A 96 14.45 1.87 12.87
C GLY A 96 14.98 2.44 14.19
N ASN A 97 14.16 2.50 15.24
CA ASN A 97 14.54 2.89 16.59
C ASN A 97 14.74 1.69 17.55
N TRP A 98 14.91 0.49 17.00
CA TRP A 98 15.18 -0.75 17.75
C TRP A 98 14.07 -1.19 18.70
N LYS A 99 12.84 -0.73 18.48
CA LYS A 99 11.64 -1.20 19.18
C LYS A 99 10.94 -2.25 18.35
N THR A 100 10.31 -3.23 19.00
CA THR A 100 9.47 -4.20 18.29
C THR A 100 8.51 -3.47 17.35
N LEU A 101 8.45 -3.90 16.09
CA LEU A 101 7.58 -3.32 15.08
C LEU A 101 6.12 -3.49 15.53
N ALA A 102 5.30 -2.48 15.33
CA ALA A 102 3.88 -2.54 15.69
C ALA A 102 3.16 -3.71 14.99
N GLY A 103 2.31 -4.41 15.72
CA GLY A 103 1.49 -5.51 15.18
C GLY A 103 2.21 -6.84 14.97
N VAL A 104 3.46 -6.98 15.44
CA VAL A 104 4.18 -8.28 15.42
C VAL A 104 4.57 -8.70 16.82
N ASP A 105 4.84 -10.00 16.98
CA ASP A 105 5.37 -10.53 18.23
C ASP A 105 6.82 -10.07 18.47
N GLU A 106 7.22 -10.06 19.73
CA GLU A 106 8.59 -9.70 20.09
C GLU A 106 9.62 -10.62 19.43
N LYS A 107 9.28 -11.92 19.27
CA LYS A 107 10.17 -12.95 18.77
C LYS A 107 9.42 -14.05 18.04
N TYR A 108 10.00 -14.51 16.94
CA TYR A 108 9.56 -15.71 16.21
C TYR A 108 10.66 -16.78 16.27
N VAL A 109 10.28 -18.01 16.60
CA VAL A 109 11.17 -19.19 16.52
C VAL A 109 10.92 -19.87 15.19
N ILE A 110 11.97 -20.05 14.39
CA ILE A 110 11.89 -20.71 13.09
C ILE A 110 12.30 -22.16 13.27
N SER A 111 11.39 -23.09 12.97
CA SER A 111 11.62 -24.54 13.15
C SER A 111 12.17 -25.22 11.90
N GLU A 112 11.88 -24.66 10.71
CA GLU A 112 12.25 -25.26 9.42
C GLU A 112 12.47 -24.19 8.35
N ALA A 113 13.20 -24.52 7.31
CA ALA A 113 13.37 -23.72 6.11
C ALA A 113 13.05 -24.56 4.85
N PRO A 114 12.61 -23.92 3.74
CA PRO A 114 12.41 -22.47 3.60
C PRO A 114 11.24 -21.95 4.45
N TYR A 115 11.42 -20.79 5.04
CA TYR A 115 10.41 -20.12 5.86
C TYR A 115 10.08 -18.76 5.27
N THR A 116 8.80 -18.39 5.29
CA THR A 116 8.35 -17.04 4.93
C THR A 116 7.53 -16.49 6.07
N PHE A 117 8.06 -15.48 6.71
CA PHE A 117 7.28 -14.67 7.65
C PHE A 117 6.26 -13.83 6.88
N LYS A 118 5.04 -13.74 7.42
CA LYS A 118 3.94 -12.96 6.84
C LYS A 118 3.21 -12.18 7.92
N ALA A 119 2.94 -10.91 7.63
CA ALA A 119 2.12 -10.06 8.48
C ALA A 119 1.29 -9.09 7.65
N THR A 120 0.03 -8.91 8.00
CA THR A 120 -0.81 -7.87 7.41
C THR A 120 -0.39 -6.52 7.96
N ILE A 121 -0.14 -5.56 7.07
CA ILE A 121 0.24 -4.20 7.44
C ILE A 121 -0.96 -3.48 8.04
N THR A 122 -0.89 -3.19 9.34
CA THR A 122 -1.86 -2.35 10.04
C THR A 122 -1.54 -0.87 9.86
N GLU A 123 -2.42 0.02 10.32
CA GLU A 123 -2.18 1.47 10.27
C GLU A 123 -0.95 1.87 11.09
N GLU A 124 -0.79 1.31 12.29
CA GLU A 124 0.34 1.57 13.16
C GLU A 124 1.65 1.02 12.57
N MET A 125 1.62 -0.20 12.02
CA MET A 125 2.78 -0.79 11.35
C MET A 125 3.21 0.05 10.15
N LEU A 126 2.26 0.49 9.31
CA LEU A 126 2.53 1.33 8.15
C LEU A 126 3.20 2.64 8.55
N ALA A 127 2.66 3.29 9.58
CA ALA A 127 3.23 4.54 10.09
C ALA A 127 4.69 4.37 10.55
N GLU A 128 5.01 3.26 11.26
CA GLU A 128 6.39 2.97 11.66
C GLU A 128 7.31 2.66 10.48
N LEU A 129 6.83 1.83 9.52
CA LEU A 129 7.60 1.48 8.32
C LEU A 129 7.94 2.71 7.47
N GLN A 130 6.99 3.61 7.29
CA GLN A 130 7.16 4.83 6.46
C GLN A 130 7.93 5.95 7.16
N ASP A 131 7.97 5.96 8.50
CA ASP A 131 8.74 6.93 9.28
C ASP A 131 10.16 6.44 9.60
N LYS A 132 10.32 5.16 9.96
CA LYS A 132 11.55 4.62 10.56
C LYS A 132 12.18 3.46 9.79
N GLY A 133 11.44 2.86 8.84
CA GLY A 133 11.85 1.63 8.20
C GLY A 133 11.79 0.42 9.12
N ILE A 134 12.47 -0.66 8.74
CA ILE A 134 12.51 -1.92 9.51
C ILE A 134 13.94 -2.41 9.72
N ILE A 135 14.18 -3.02 10.86
CA ILE A 135 15.38 -3.78 11.21
C ILE A 135 14.97 -5.23 11.40
N ILE A 136 15.56 -6.10 10.59
CA ILE A 136 15.41 -7.56 10.65
C ILE A 136 16.67 -8.11 11.29
N LYS A 137 16.53 -8.69 12.46
CA LYS A 137 17.66 -9.22 13.24
C LYS A 137 17.32 -10.57 13.87
N GLY A 138 18.30 -11.19 14.46
CA GLY A 138 18.11 -12.47 15.13
C GLY A 138 19.36 -13.32 15.11
N ILE A 139 19.16 -14.61 14.91
CA ILE A 139 20.26 -15.57 14.83
C ILE A 139 19.81 -16.84 14.09
N GLY A 140 20.71 -17.42 13.32
CA GLY A 140 20.59 -18.79 12.82
C GLY A 140 19.84 -18.94 11.52
N TYR A 141 19.82 -17.93 10.65
CA TYR A 141 19.13 -18.01 9.37
C TYR A 141 19.78 -17.14 8.29
N ASP A 142 19.49 -17.46 7.03
CA ASP A 142 19.86 -16.66 5.89
C ASP A 142 18.63 -15.89 5.39
N LEU A 143 18.80 -14.59 5.13
CA LEU A 143 17.75 -13.67 4.66
C LEU A 143 17.95 -13.39 3.18
N SER A 144 16.93 -13.55 2.34
CA SER A 144 17.03 -13.36 0.88
C SER A 144 16.19 -12.23 0.33
N SER A 145 15.01 -11.96 0.87
CA SER A 145 14.18 -10.85 0.40
C SER A 145 13.20 -10.34 1.47
N VAL A 146 12.78 -9.10 1.25
CA VAL A 146 11.63 -8.47 1.92
C VAL A 146 10.75 -7.87 0.85
N ASP A 147 9.51 -8.29 0.83
CA ASP A 147 8.53 -7.94 -0.18
C ASP A 147 7.24 -7.44 0.47
N ILE A 148 6.54 -6.57 -0.24
CA ILE A 148 5.17 -6.17 0.07
C ILE A 148 4.24 -6.74 -1.00
N LYS A 149 3.27 -7.54 -0.60
CA LYS A 149 2.19 -8.01 -1.47
C LYS A 149 1.08 -6.97 -1.45
N HIS A 150 1.06 -6.14 -2.46
CA HIS A 150 0.13 -5.03 -2.58
C HIS A 150 -1.06 -5.43 -3.46
N LYS A 151 -2.29 -5.23 -2.94
CA LYS A 151 -3.52 -5.49 -3.70
C LYS A 151 -3.93 -4.24 -4.48
N VAL A 152 -4.03 -4.37 -5.79
CA VAL A 152 -4.49 -3.30 -6.68
C VAL A 152 -5.71 -3.76 -7.47
N ALA A 153 -6.61 -2.85 -7.78
CA ALA A 153 -7.74 -3.16 -8.65
C ALA A 153 -7.21 -3.55 -10.04
N LYS A 154 -7.78 -4.59 -10.63
CA LYS A 154 -7.45 -5.01 -12.00
C LYS A 154 -7.71 -3.84 -12.94
N GLY A 155 -6.74 -3.51 -13.76
CA GLY A 155 -6.74 -2.29 -14.57
C GLY A 155 -5.85 -1.19 -13.99
N ASP A 156 -5.75 -1.05 -12.68
CA ASP A 156 -4.77 -0.16 -12.04
C ASP A 156 -3.38 -0.82 -11.98
N SER A 157 -3.32 -2.15 -11.94
CA SER A 157 -2.08 -2.92 -11.94
C SER A 157 -1.30 -2.82 -13.24
N GLU A 158 -2.01 -2.66 -14.37
CA GLU A 158 -1.39 -2.52 -15.69
C GLU A 158 -0.63 -1.19 -15.82
N ASN A 159 -0.96 -0.21 -14.98
CA ASN A 159 -0.35 1.11 -14.98
C ASN A 159 0.77 1.30 -13.94
N LYS A 160 0.94 0.36 -12.99
CA LYS A 160 1.95 0.51 -11.91
C LYS A 160 3.38 0.12 -12.30
N GLY A 161 3.59 -0.42 -13.49
CA GLY A 161 4.93 -0.58 -14.08
C GLY A 161 5.43 0.67 -14.81
N ASN A 162 4.56 1.63 -15.06
CA ASN A 162 4.89 2.86 -15.75
C ASN A 162 4.97 4.00 -14.75
N ALA A 163 6.06 4.72 -14.77
CA ALA A 163 6.20 5.94 -13.99
C ALA A 163 5.08 6.91 -14.41
N TYR A 164 4.19 7.27 -13.50
CA TYR A 164 3.22 8.32 -13.77
C TYR A 164 3.96 9.64 -13.96
N THR A 165 3.78 10.24 -15.10
CA THR A 165 4.24 11.60 -15.33
C THR A 165 3.13 12.55 -14.94
N THR A 166 3.37 13.40 -13.94
CA THR A 166 2.44 14.45 -13.57
C THR A 166 2.37 15.48 -14.68
N LEU A 167 1.26 15.49 -15.39
CA LEU A 167 1.06 16.42 -16.53
C LEU A 167 0.74 17.83 -16.05
N TRP A 168 0.02 17.96 -14.94
CA TRP A 168 -0.35 19.24 -14.38
C TRP A 168 -0.45 19.16 -12.84
N THR A 169 -0.02 20.23 -12.18
CA THR A 169 -0.22 20.45 -10.73
C THR A 169 -0.71 21.87 -10.53
N GLY A 170 -1.81 22.03 -9.82
CA GLY A 170 -2.38 23.34 -9.53
C GLY A 170 -3.66 23.23 -8.70
N SER A 171 -4.22 24.38 -8.37
CA SER A 171 -5.51 24.51 -7.71
C SER A 171 -6.33 25.52 -8.48
N GLU A 172 -7.36 25.05 -9.19
CA GLU A 172 -8.28 25.88 -9.94
C GLU A 172 -9.70 25.69 -9.43
N VAL A 173 -10.42 26.80 -9.27
CA VAL A 173 -11.85 26.77 -8.96
C VAL A 173 -12.62 26.72 -10.26
N ILE A 174 -13.22 25.58 -10.56
CA ILE A 174 -14.10 25.41 -11.71
C ILE A 174 -15.50 25.83 -11.29
N SER A 175 -16.02 26.94 -11.85
CA SER A 175 -17.31 27.50 -11.51
C SER A 175 -18.18 27.70 -12.76
N TRP A 176 -19.44 27.28 -12.71
CA TRP A 176 -20.42 27.50 -13.75
C TRP A 176 -20.91 28.97 -13.83
N ALA A 177 -20.63 29.78 -12.80
CA ALA A 177 -21.22 31.11 -12.64
C ALA A 177 -20.55 32.22 -13.46
N THR A 178 -19.39 32.00 -14.05
CA THR A 178 -18.58 33.07 -14.62
C THR A 178 -18.52 33.12 -16.14
N GLY A 179 -19.21 32.23 -16.85
CA GLY A 179 -19.20 32.21 -18.32
C GLY A 179 -17.84 31.94 -18.98
N ASN A 180 -16.79 31.75 -18.19
CA ASN A 180 -15.48 31.33 -18.65
C ASN A 180 -15.42 29.82 -18.73
N ASN A 181 -14.63 29.32 -19.67
CA ASN A 181 -14.45 27.90 -19.88
C ASN A 181 -14.12 27.17 -18.56
N ASN A 182 -15.06 26.36 -18.09
CA ASN A 182 -14.92 25.58 -16.86
C ASN A 182 -13.96 24.38 -17.06
N SER A 183 -12.78 24.66 -17.56
CA SER A 183 -11.80 23.63 -17.94
C SER A 183 -10.38 24.12 -17.62
N VAL A 184 -9.55 23.21 -17.20
CA VAL A 184 -8.11 23.43 -17.13
C VAL A 184 -7.50 22.97 -18.45
N PHE A 185 -6.83 23.89 -19.15
CA PHE A 185 -6.12 23.57 -20.38
C PHE A 185 -4.62 23.55 -20.12
N VAL A 186 -4.00 22.41 -20.37
CA VAL A 186 -2.55 22.29 -20.39
C VAL A 186 -2.09 22.39 -21.84
N LYS A 187 -1.26 23.39 -22.15
CA LYS A 187 -0.79 23.63 -23.52
C LYS A 187 0.08 22.49 -24.01
N ALA A 188 -0.07 22.12 -25.27
CA ALA A 188 0.74 21.06 -25.88
C ALA A 188 2.25 21.33 -25.75
N THR A 189 2.68 22.58 -25.82
CA THR A 189 4.08 22.99 -25.63
C THR A 189 4.61 22.71 -24.21
N GLU A 190 3.72 22.69 -23.20
CA GLU A 190 4.08 22.37 -21.82
C GLU A 190 4.12 20.86 -21.57
N LEU A 191 3.53 20.08 -22.47
CA LEU A 191 3.44 18.63 -22.39
C LEU A 191 4.51 17.92 -23.20
N THR A 192 5.20 18.59 -24.14
CA THR A 192 6.11 17.96 -25.10
C THR A 192 7.16 17.08 -24.39
N ASP A 193 7.82 17.62 -23.38
CA ASP A 193 8.84 16.87 -22.65
C ASP A 193 8.24 15.80 -21.75
N LYS A 194 7.03 16.04 -21.22
CA LYS A 194 6.33 15.10 -20.32
C LYS A 194 5.70 13.93 -21.06
N LEU A 195 5.41 14.10 -22.34
CA LEU A 195 4.79 13.09 -23.22
C LEU A 195 5.79 12.47 -24.20
N ALA A 196 7.08 12.78 -24.08
CA ALA A 196 8.10 12.26 -25.00
C ALA A 196 8.11 10.73 -25.11
N ASP A 197 7.80 10.05 -23.99
CA ASP A 197 7.78 8.59 -23.90
C ASP A 197 6.37 7.99 -24.02
N ALA A 198 5.32 8.83 -24.20
CA ALA A 198 3.95 8.36 -24.30
C ALA A 198 3.71 7.53 -25.58
N LYS A 199 2.99 6.43 -25.44
CA LYS A 199 2.67 5.49 -26.53
C LYS A 199 1.18 5.39 -26.73
N ALA A 200 0.77 4.99 -27.94
CA ALA A 200 -0.63 4.71 -28.23
C ALA A 200 -1.14 3.59 -27.29
N GLY A 201 -2.18 3.90 -26.51
CA GLY A 201 -2.73 2.98 -25.52
C GLY A 201 -2.40 3.33 -24.08
N ASP A 202 -1.50 4.27 -23.80
CA ASP A 202 -1.27 4.81 -22.47
C ASP A 202 -2.53 5.53 -21.96
N LYS A 203 -2.80 5.42 -20.67
CA LYS A 203 -3.99 5.98 -20.00
C LYS A 203 -3.61 7.06 -19.01
#